data_44512295615b5859efd93d10d890e04e
#
_entry.id   44512295615b5859efd93d10d890e04e
#
_cell.length_a   1.000
_cell.length_b   1.000
_cell.length_c   1.000
_cell.angle_alpha   90.00
_cell.angle_beta   90.00
_cell.angle_gamma   90.00
#
_symmetry.space_group_name_H-M   'P 1'
#
loop_
_entity.id
_entity.type
_entity.pdbx_description
1 polymer ?
#
loop_
_entity_poly.entity_id
_entity_poly.type
_entity_poly.pdbx_seq_one_letter_code
_entity_poly.pdbx_strand_id
1 'polypeptide(L)'
;IATSPLESTEKPSRSTVAQCYETIEKDLTDAINSNALPKTNEVGYVNLWAAKALQVRVYMTKGEWSKALSVAEDIISNSSYKLWEPSEYVAAWSKSDANHSKEIMFEISINNNTDWTDREGIAYLYADKAGASPGYGDVIVTKDFSDMLTSDPADIRNDILLAAAAGGFDKRKVYINKMPAVNGDVRYSNVPLLRLSEVYLSAAE
;
A
#
# COMPACT_ATOMS: atom_id res chain seq x y z
N ILE A 1 12.56 1.01 -24.15
CA ILE A 1 12.11 1.96 -23.12
C ILE A 1 12.13 3.33 -23.76
N ALA A 2 10.99 4.02 -23.75
CA ALA A 2 10.93 5.41 -24.18
C ALA A 2 11.25 6.31 -22.98
N THR A 3 12.32 7.09 -23.10
CA THR A 3 12.78 8.02 -22.05
C THR A 3 12.51 9.49 -22.43
N SER A 4 11.91 9.72 -23.60
CA SER A 4 11.48 11.01 -24.09
C SER A 4 10.13 10.86 -24.83
N PRO A 5 9.38 11.96 -25.01
CA PRO A 5 8.19 11.93 -25.88
C PRO A 5 8.55 11.42 -27.27
N LEU A 6 7.71 10.55 -27.80
CA LEU A 6 7.87 9.98 -29.14
C LEU A 6 7.04 10.77 -30.15
N GLU A 7 7.55 10.91 -31.37
CA GLU A 7 6.77 11.42 -32.48
C GLU A 7 5.68 10.40 -32.88
N SER A 8 4.56 10.86 -33.40
CA SER A 8 3.41 10.00 -33.75
C SER A 8 3.73 8.93 -34.80
N THR A 9 4.81 9.10 -35.52
CA THR A 9 5.30 8.17 -36.56
C THR A 9 6.32 7.17 -36.06
N GLU A 10 6.88 7.38 -34.85
CA GLU A 10 7.85 6.48 -34.25
C GLU A 10 7.19 5.21 -33.72
N LYS A 11 7.78 4.08 -34.06
CA LYS A 11 7.31 2.74 -33.63
C LYS A 11 8.45 2.01 -32.93
N PRO A 12 8.77 2.36 -31.68
CA PRO A 12 9.86 1.71 -30.98
C PRO A 12 9.55 0.23 -30.75
N SER A 13 10.58 -0.61 -30.86
CA SER A 13 10.48 -2.01 -30.49
C SER A 13 10.35 -2.17 -28.95
N ARG A 14 9.84 -3.32 -28.52
CA ARG A 14 9.80 -3.66 -27.09
C ARG A 14 11.21 -3.90 -26.58
N SER A 15 11.52 -3.35 -25.41
CA SER A 15 12.73 -3.68 -24.68
C SER A 15 12.64 -5.08 -24.07
N THR A 16 13.77 -5.73 -23.85
CA THR A 16 13.82 -6.99 -23.11
C THR A 16 13.53 -6.76 -21.62
N VAL A 17 13.14 -7.81 -20.90
CA VAL A 17 12.95 -7.76 -19.46
C VAL A 17 14.26 -7.33 -18.76
N ALA A 18 15.39 -7.84 -19.19
CA ALA A 18 16.69 -7.46 -18.64
C ALA A 18 16.96 -5.97 -18.79
N GLN A 19 16.77 -5.39 -19.98
CA GLN A 19 16.94 -3.95 -20.21
C GLN A 19 16.00 -3.11 -19.34
N CYS A 20 14.76 -3.59 -19.08
CA CYS A 20 13.84 -2.89 -18.20
C CYS A 20 14.37 -2.88 -16.77
N TYR A 21 14.82 -4.03 -16.25
CA TYR A 21 15.37 -4.09 -14.89
C TYR A 21 16.68 -3.31 -14.73
N GLU A 22 17.58 -3.34 -15.72
CA GLU A 22 18.78 -2.50 -15.72
C GLU A 22 18.45 -1.01 -15.61
N THR A 23 17.45 -0.55 -16.34
CA THR A 23 17.02 0.85 -16.26
C THR A 23 16.41 1.16 -14.89
N ILE A 24 15.53 0.30 -14.36
CA ILE A 24 14.92 0.48 -13.04
C ILE A 24 16.00 0.54 -11.94
N GLU A 25 16.97 -0.37 -11.96
CA GLU A 25 18.06 -0.36 -10.98
C GLU A 25 18.92 0.88 -11.07
N LYS A 26 19.23 1.31 -12.30
CA LYS A 26 19.99 2.53 -12.52
C LYS A 26 19.23 3.75 -11.98
N ASP A 27 17.98 3.91 -12.33
CA ASP A 27 17.17 5.06 -11.92
C ASP A 27 17.01 5.10 -10.39
N LEU A 28 16.77 3.95 -9.74
CA LEU A 28 16.70 3.87 -8.28
C LEU A 28 18.04 4.20 -7.63
N THR A 29 19.13 3.66 -8.18
CA THR A 29 20.49 3.92 -7.66
C THR A 29 20.86 5.39 -7.79
N ASP A 30 20.58 6.00 -8.93
CA ASP A 30 20.84 7.42 -9.18
C ASP A 30 20.02 8.30 -8.23
N ALA A 31 18.72 7.97 -8.04
CA ALA A 31 17.85 8.71 -7.12
C ALA A 31 18.34 8.60 -5.66
N ILE A 32 18.69 7.40 -5.20
CA ILE A 32 19.20 7.16 -3.84
C ILE A 32 20.52 7.89 -3.60
N ASN A 33 21.43 7.85 -4.57
CA ASN A 33 22.77 8.45 -4.46
C ASN A 33 22.79 9.97 -4.70
N SER A 34 21.73 10.54 -5.25
CA SER A 34 21.63 11.98 -5.52
C SER A 34 21.65 12.84 -4.27
N ASN A 35 21.36 12.27 -3.09
CA ASN A 35 21.10 12.96 -1.83
C ASN A 35 19.96 14.01 -1.90
N ALA A 36 19.15 13.98 -2.95
CA ALA A 36 18.02 14.89 -3.12
C ALA A 36 16.74 14.38 -2.45
N LEU A 37 16.65 13.07 -2.19
CA LEU A 37 15.47 12.49 -1.55
C LEU A 37 15.46 12.81 -0.05
N PRO A 38 14.35 13.34 0.49
CA PRO A 38 14.21 13.57 1.92
C PRO A 38 14.23 12.25 2.68
N LYS A 39 14.68 12.28 3.94
CA LYS A 39 14.60 11.14 4.85
C LYS A 39 13.32 11.13 5.69
N THR A 40 12.61 12.25 5.70
CA THR A 40 11.33 12.41 6.39
C THR A 40 10.17 11.91 5.53
N ASN A 41 9.13 11.43 6.18
CA ASN A 41 7.91 11.04 5.50
C ASN A 41 7.01 12.27 5.29
N GLU A 42 6.54 12.41 4.07
CA GLU A 42 5.46 13.33 3.70
C GLU A 42 4.49 12.55 2.80
N VAL A 43 3.21 12.54 3.18
CA VAL A 43 2.18 11.75 2.50
C VAL A 43 2.07 12.16 1.04
N GLY A 44 2.12 11.18 0.14
CA GLY A 44 2.06 11.40 -1.30
C GLY A 44 3.41 11.71 -1.96
N TYR A 45 4.50 11.86 -1.19
CA TYR A 45 5.83 12.13 -1.71
C TYR A 45 6.80 10.98 -1.48
N VAL A 46 7.64 10.72 -2.48
CA VAL A 46 8.70 9.71 -2.39
C VAL A 46 9.84 10.24 -1.53
N ASN A 47 10.30 9.42 -0.60
CA ASN A 47 11.47 9.69 0.23
C ASN A 47 12.56 8.62 0.01
N LEU A 48 13.73 8.80 0.63
CA LEU A 48 14.87 7.88 0.50
C LEU A 48 14.49 6.43 0.83
N TRP A 49 13.72 6.23 1.90
CA TRP A 49 13.39 4.90 2.38
C TRP A 49 12.37 4.20 1.50
N ALA A 50 11.44 4.96 0.91
CA ALA A 50 10.51 4.46 -0.10
C ALA A 50 11.26 4.01 -1.38
N ALA A 51 12.24 4.78 -1.85
CA ALA A 51 13.08 4.38 -2.98
C ALA A 51 13.88 3.10 -2.68
N LYS A 52 14.45 2.98 -1.48
CA LYS A 52 15.14 1.76 -1.03
C LYS A 52 14.19 0.56 -0.88
N ALA A 53 12.97 0.76 -0.36
CA ALA A 53 12.00 -0.32 -0.27
C ALA A 53 11.58 -0.84 -1.66
N LEU A 54 11.43 0.05 -2.64
CA LEU A 54 11.21 -0.35 -4.02
C LEU A 54 12.42 -1.12 -4.59
N GLN A 55 13.65 -0.72 -4.23
CA GLN A 55 14.87 -1.42 -4.61
C GLN A 55 14.91 -2.85 -4.02
N VAL A 56 14.49 -3.04 -2.76
CA VAL A 56 14.31 -4.38 -2.15
C VAL A 56 13.37 -5.22 -3.02
N ARG A 57 12.19 -4.69 -3.36
CA ARG A 57 11.20 -5.39 -4.20
C ARG A 57 11.76 -5.79 -5.57
N VAL A 58 12.57 -4.93 -6.19
CA VAL A 58 13.26 -5.22 -7.46
C VAL A 58 14.25 -6.38 -7.29
N TYR A 59 15.10 -6.34 -6.26
CA TYR A 59 16.07 -7.40 -6.00
C TYR A 59 15.40 -8.73 -5.65
N MET A 60 14.32 -8.73 -4.86
CA MET A 60 13.52 -9.93 -4.59
C MET A 60 12.98 -10.54 -5.88
N THR A 61 12.40 -9.71 -6.76
CA THR A 61 11.85 -10.18 -8.04
C THR A 61 12.91 -10.76 -8.97
N LYS A 62 14.15 -10.26 -8.89
CA LYS A 62 15.30 -10.77 -9.67
C LYS A 62 15.97 -11.99 -9.04
N GLY A 63 15.62 -12.37 -7.80
CA GLY A 63 16.30 -13.42 -7.04
C GLY A 63 17.69 -13.01 -6.54
N GLU A 64 17.95 -11.70 -6.43
CA GLU A 64 19.22 -11.16 -5.92
C GLU A 64 19.16 -10.99 -4.39
N TRP A 65 18.95 -12.12 -3.69
CA TRP A 65 18.59 -12.19 -2.25
C TRP A 65 19.58 -11.43 -1.35
N SER A 66 20.88 -11.58 -1.57
CA SER A 66 21.88 -10.88 -0.73
C SER A 66 21.82 -9.36 -0.87
N LYS A 67 21.49 -8.84 -2.07
CA LYS A 67 21.31 -7.41 -2.26
C LYS A 67 20.02 -6.94 -1.60
N ALA A 68 18.94 -7.71 -1.76
CA ALA A 68 17.65 -7.41 -1.11
C ALA A 68 17.82 -7.34 0.40
N LEU A 69 18.46 -8.34 1.01
CA LEU A 69 18.72 -8.37 2.45
C LEU A 69 19.52 -7.15 2.91
N SER A 70 20.64 -6.84 2.23
CA SER A 70 21.48 -5.70 2.63
C SER A 70 20.71 -4.37 2.64
N VAL A 71 19.87 -4.12 1.62
CA VAL A 71 19.06 -2.90 1.56
C VAL A 71 17.94 -2.92 2.61
N ALA A 72 17.32 -4.07 2.84
CA ALA A 72 16.28 -4.23 3.85
C ALA A 72 16.82 -3.98 5.26
N GLU A 73 17.99 -4.53 5.59
CA GLU A 73 18.67 -4.29 6.88
C GLU A 73 19.03 -2.82 7.09
N ASP A 74 19.47 -2.13 6.03
CA ASP A 74 19.73 -0.70 6.10
C ASP A 74 18.46 0.10 6.40
N ILE A 75 17.33 -0.23 5.77
CA ILE A 75 16.03 0.41 6.08
C ILE A 75 15.64 0.16 7.54
N ILE A 76 15.70 -1.11 7.99
CA ILE A 76 15.30 -1.51 9.34
C ILE A 76 16.15 -0.81 10.41
N SER A 77 17.45 -0.68 10.16
CA SER A 77 18.41 -0.16 11.14
C SER A 77 18.45 1.36 11.17
N ASN A 78 18.30 2.03 10.02
CA ASN A 78 18.63 3.45 9.87
C ASN A 78 17.42 4.34 9.57
N SER A 79 16.24 3.77 9.27
CA SER A 79 15.04 4.59 9.10
C SER A 79 14.35 4.88 10.44
N SER A 80 13.51 5.92 10.44
CA SER A 80 12.64 6.23 11.58
C SER A 80 11.36 5.41 11.62
N TYR A 81 11.09 4.61 10.59
CA TYR A 81 9.87 3.80 10.53
C TYR A 81 9.86 2.70 11.58
N LYS A 82 8.66 2.40 12.08
CA LYS A 82 8.43 1.34 13.06
C LYS A 82 7.16 0.58 12.68
N LEU A 83 7.13 -0.71 12.95
CA LEU A 83 5.89 -1.48 12.84
C LEU A 83 4.85 -0.92 13.82
N TRP A 84 3.59 -1.02 13.46
CA TRP A 84 2.52 -0.77 14.41
C TRP A 84 2.51 -1.84 15.49
N GLU A 85 2.33 -1.40 16.70
CA GLU A 85 2.05 -2.32 17.81
C GLU A 85 0.67 -2.99 17.59
N PRO A 86 0.44 -4.20 18.12
CA PRO A 86 -0.87 -4.85 18.01
C PRO A 86 -2.04 -3.96 18.42
N SER A 87 -1.88 -3.15 19.46
CA SER A 87 -2.89 -2.21 19.95
C SER A 87 -3.18 -1.04 18.99
N GLU A 88 -2.28 -0.74 18.06
CA GLU A 88 -2.41 0.34 17.08
C GLU A 88 -2.96 -0.15 15.74
N TYR A 89 -2.76 -1.45 15.43
CA TYR A 89 -2.93 -2.02 14.09
C TYR A 89 -4.33 -1.81 13.51
N VAL A 90 -5.37 -2.11 14.30
CA VAL A 90 -6.75 -1.97 13.84
C VAL A 90 -7.09 -0.50 13.58
N ALA A 91 -6.71 0.39 14.49
CA ALA A 91 -6.94 1.82 14.34
C ALA A 91 -6.19 2.40 13.15
N ALA A 92 -4.96 1.97 12.90
CA ALA A 92 -4.16 2.39 11.76
C ALA A 92 -4.80 2.05 10.41
N TRP A 93 -5.58 0.98 10.35
CA TRP A 93 -6.28 0.57 9.13
C TRP A 93 -7.72 1.06 9.02
N SER A 94 -8.38 1.39 10.12
CA SER A 94 -9.82 1.68 10.16
C SER A 94 -10.17 3.14 10.41
N LYS A 95 -9.19 3.99 10.75
CA LYS A 95 -9.42 5.39 11.06
C LYS A 95 -8.68 6.31 10.07
N SER A 96 -9.38 7.31 9.58
CA SER A 96 -8.84 8.30 8.64
C SER A 96 -7.77 9.22 9.22
N ASP A 97 -7.72 9.34 10.53
CA ASP A 97 -6.73 10.13 11.29
C ASP A 97 -5.58 9.30 11.85
N ALA A 98 -5.51 8.02 11.47
CA ALA A 98 -4.47 7.12 11.91
C ALA A 98 -3.08 7.59 11.44
N ASN A 99 -2.08 7.37 12.29
CA ASN A 99 -0.71 7.70 11.95
C ASN A 99 -0.12 6.68 10.97
N HIS A 100 -0.45 6.82 9.70
CA HIS A 100 0.10 5.99 8.63
C HIS A 100 1.61 6.13 8.50
N SER A 101 2.17 7.31 8.78
CA SER A 101 3.60 7.59 8.63
C SER A 101 4.51 6.78 9.55
N LYS A 102 3.97 6.10 10.56
CA LYS A 102 4.74 5.23 11.44
C LYS A 102 5.27 4.00 10.69
N GLU A 103 4.47 3.37 9.84
CA GLU A 103 4.83 2.14 9.12
C GLU A 103 4.77 2.29 7.59
N ILE A 104 3.89 3.13 7.07
CA ILE A 104 3.72 3.33 5.63
C ILE A 104 4.82 4.27 5.12
N MET A 105 5.66 3.75 4.25
CA MET A 105 6.83 4.45 3.70
C MET A 105 6.46 5.28 2.48
N PHE A 106 5.46 4.84 1.73
CA PHE A 106 4.88 5.57 0.61
C PHE A 106 3.44 5.16 0.37
N GLU A 107 2.58 6.14 0.20
CA GLU A 107 1.20 5.98 -0.23
C GLU A 107 0.84 7.05 -1.25
N ILE A 108 -0.07 6.72 -2.15
CA ILE A 108 -0.68 7.72 -3.04
C ILE A 108 -1.69 8.51 -2.21
N SER A 109 -1.49 9.81 -2.12
CA SER A 109 -2.42 10.71 -1.46
C SER A 109 -3.61 11.00 -2.37
N ILE A 110 -4.80 10.78 -1.87
CA ILE A 110 -6.05 11.11 -2.56
C ILE A 110 -6.70 12.29 -1.86
N ASN A 111 -6.73 13.42 -2.53
CA ASN A 111 -7.33 14.64 -2.02
C ASN A 111 -8.79 14.74 -2.46
N ASN A 112 -9.70 14.88 -1.50
CA ASN A 112 -11.14 14.85 -1.76
C ASN A 112 -11.68 15.98 -2.62
N ASN A 113 -10.90 17.03 -2.90
CA ASN A 113 -11.37 18.19 -3.64
C ASN A 113 -10.86 18.29 -5.07
N THR A 114 -9.78 17.57 -5.40
CA THR A 114 -9.04 17.79 -6.65
C THR A 114 -8.75 16.52 -7.44
N ASP A 115 -8.59 15.39 -6.76
CA ASP A 115 -8.03 14.20 -7.41
C ASP A 115 -9.09 13.19 -7.83
N TRP A 116 -10.36 13.44 -7.46
CA TRP A 116 -11.38 12.46 -7.64
C TRP A 116 -12.78 13.06 -7.82
N THR A 117 -13.50 12.60 -8.81
CA THR A 117 -14.87 13.07 -9.11
C THR A 117 -15.92 11.95 -9.09
N ASP A 118 -15.50 10.68 -8.92
CA ASP A 118 -16.42 9.56 -9.00
C ASP A 118 -16.19 8.54 -7.85
N ARG A 119 -16.97 7.47 -7.82
CA ARG A 119 -17.14 6.52 -6.73
C ARG A 119 -16.29 5.26 -6.91
N GLU A 120 -15.05 5.38 -7.41
CA GLU A 120 -14.18 4.25 -7.73
C GLU A 120 -12.99 4.09 -6.77
N GLY A 121 -12.96 4.87 -5.68
CA GLY A 121 -11.93 4.74 -4.64
C GLY A 121 -11.94 3.35 -4.01
N ILE A 122 -10.77 2.85 -3.61
CA ILE A 122 -10.65 1.50 -3.05
C ILE A 122 -11.54 1.31 -1.81
N ALA A 123 -11.62 2.31 -0.93
CA ALA A 123 -12.51 2.26 0.23
C ALA A 123 -13.97 2.17 -0.18
N TYR A 124 -14.37 2.85 -1.25
CA TYR A 124 -15.74 2.85 -1.74
C TYR A 124 -16.16 1.46 -2.27
N LEU A 125 -15.25 0.74 -2.92
CA LEU A 125 -15.50 -0.63 -3.41
C LEU A 125 -15.70 -1.63 -2.26
N TYR A 126 -14.99 -1.43 -1.15
CA TYR A 126 -15.04 -2.32 0.02
C TYR A 126 -16.12 -1.95 1.04
N ALA A 127 -16.59 -0.70 1.06
CA ALA A 127 -17.56 -0.25 2.04
C ALA A 127 -18.97 -0.82 1.78
N ASP A 128 -19.66 -1.27 2.85
CA ASP A 128 -21.03 -1.76 2.76
C ASP A 128 -21.98 -0.67 2.25
N LYS A 129 -22.91 -1.04 1.37
CA LYS A 129 -23.98 -0.14 0.85
C LYS A 129 -24.89 0.40 1.96
N ALA A 130 -25.07 -0.34 3.03
CA ALA A 130 -25.92 0.02 4.16
C ALA A 130 -25.13 0.49 5.39
N GLY A 131 -23.81 0.65 5.27
CA GLY A 131 -22.95 1.13 6.34
C GLY A 131 -23.17 2.61 6.68
N ALA A 132 -22.55 3.05 7.76
CA ALA A 132 -22.58 4.47 8.18
C ALA A 132 -21.98 5.41 7.11
N SER A 133 -20.98 4.91 6.38
CA SER A 133 -20.41 5.56 5.21
C SER A 133 -20.61 4.63 4.01
N PRO A 134 -21.72 4.73 3.26
CA PRO A 134 -22.10 3.76 2.26
C PRO A 134 -21.18 3.79 1.04
N GLY A 135 -20.77 2.59 0.58
CA GLY A 135 -20.03 2.37 -0.64
C GLY A 135 -20.78 1.48 -1.62
N TYR A 136 -20.06 0.83 -2.54
CA TYR A 136 -20.65 -0.15 -3.46
C TYR A 136 -20.90 -1.51 -2.79
N GLY A 137 -20.05 -1.92 -1.87
CA GLY A 137 -20.14 -3.24 -1.25
C GLY A 137 -19.95 -4.38 -2.26
N ASP A 138 -19.15 -4.15 -3.30
CA ASP A 138 -18.95 -5.10 -4.39
C ASP A 138 -17.84 -6.11 -4.06
N VAL A 139 -16.90 -5.72 -3.20
CA VAL A 139 -15.81 -6.58 -2.75
C VAL A 139 -16.06 -7.00 -1.31
N ILE A 140 -16.23 -8.28 -1.10
CA ILE A 140 -16.51 -8.90 0.20
C ILE A 140 -15.47 -9.97 0.51
N VAL A 141 -15.37 -10.30 1.78
CA VAL A 141 -14.53 -11.40 2.26
C VAL A 141 -15.21 -12.72 1.94
N THR A 142 -14.45 -13.69 1.41
CA THR A 142 -14.96 -15.06 1.23
C THR A 142 -15.20 -15.72 2.58
N LYS A 143 -16.14 -16.66 2.63
CA LYS A 143 -16.41 -17.40 3.85
C LYS A 143 -15.17 -18.15 4.35
N ASP A 144 -14.46 -18.82 3.46
CA ASP A 144 -13.26 -19.60 3.81
C ASP A 144 -12.18 -18.74 4.43
N PHE A 145 -11.94 -17.52 3.87
CA PHE A 145 -10.99 -16.60 4.46
C PHE A 145 -11.45 -16.06 5.82
N SER A 146 -12.73 -15.73 5.95
CA SER A 146 -13.30 -15.29 7.22
C SER A 146 -13.18 -16.40 8.28
N ASP A 147 -13.54 -17.63 7.96
CA ASP A 147 -13.44 -18.77 8.87
C ASP A 147 -11.98 -19.05 9.27
N MET A 148 -11.06 -18.96 8.31
CA MET A 148 -9.63 -19.13 8.58
C MET A 148 -9.11 -18.07 9.55
N LEU A 149 -9.42 -16.79 9.33
CA LEU A 149 -8.96 -15.69 10.16
C LEU A 149 -9.59 -15.77 11.57
N THR A 150 -10.89 -16.05 11.67
CA THR A 150 -11.61 -16.12 12.95
C THR A 150 -11.38 -17.43 13.71
N SER A 151 -10.64 -18.39 13.12
CA SER A 151 -10.26 -19.63 13.83
C SER A 151 -9.33 -19.37 15.01
N ASP A 152 -8.56 -18.28 14.97
CA ASP A 152 -7.80 -17.78 16.10
C ASP A 152 -8.46 -16.49 16.63
N PRO A 153 -9.22 -16.56 17.74
CA PRO A 153 -9.87 -15.38 18.29
C PRO A 153 -8.90 -14.36 18.88
N ALA A 154 -7.61 -14.69 19.06
CA ALA A 154 -6.59 -13.77 19.52
C ALA A 154 -5.95 -12.97 18.36
N ASP A 155 -6.25 -13.33 17.11
CA ASP A 155 -5.73 -12.59 15.96
C ASP A 155 -6.44 -11.24 15.83
N ILE A 156 -5.68 -10.18 16.09
CA ILE A 156 -6.18 -8.79 16.04
C ILE A 156 -6.75 -8.38 14.67
N ARG A 157 -6.39 -9.10 13.60
CA ARG A 157 -6.92 -8.84 12.25
C ARG A 157 -8.41 -9.16 12.14
N ASN A 158 -8.98 -9.92 13.09
CA ASN A 158 -10.43 -10.13 13.17
C ASN A 158 -11.20 -8.82 13.28
N ASP A 159 -10.64 -7.84 13.99
CA ASP A 159 -11.29 -6.54 14.22
C ASP A 159 -11.29 -5.63 12.98
N ILE A 160 -10.62 -6.03 11.89
CA ILE A 160 -10.74 -5.37 10.57
C ILE A 160 -11.93 -5.90 9.78
N LEU A 161 -12.48 -7.05 10.16
CA LEU A 161 -13.67 -7.63 9.52
C LEU A 161 -14.93 -6.95 10.06
N LEU A 162 -15.79 -6.49 9.16
CA LEU A 162 -17.06 -5.88 9.51
C LEU A 162 -18.21 -6.77 9.00
N ALA A 163 -19.10 -7.16 9.89
CA ALA A 163 -20.37 -7.76 9.48
C ALA A 163 -21.21 -6.73 8.70
N ALA A 164 -22.05 -7.20 7.79
CA ALA A 164 -22.99 -6.35 7.07
C ALA A 164 -23.85 -5.55 8.06
N ALA A 165 -24.09 -4.27 7.74
CA ALA A 165 -24.96 -3.42 8.53
C ALA A 165 -26.38 -4.02 8.66
N ALA A 166 -27.09 -3.66 9.72
CA ALA A 166 -28.41 -4.22 10.03
C ALA A 166 -29.47 -4.05 8.90
N GLY A 167 -29.30 -3.02 8.07
CA GLY A 167 -30.11 -2.78 6.86
C GLY A 167 -29.52 -3.37 5.58
N GLY A 168 -28.39 -4.07 5.66
CA GLY A 168 -27.68 -4.62 4.52
C GLY A 168 -28.50 -5.67 3.76
N PHE A 169 -28.32 -5.71 2.45
CA PHE A 169 -29.04 -6.60 1.55
C PHE A 169 -28.76 -8.10 1.86
N ASP A 170 -27.54 -8.41 2.28
CA ASP A 170 -27.15 -9.77 2.63
C ASP A 170 -26.35 -9.78 3.94
N LYS A 171 -27.00 -10.17 5.02
CA LYS A 171 -26.41 -10.26 6.38
C LYS A 171 -25.28 -11.29 6.52
N ARG A 172 -25.06 -12.14 5.50
CA ARG A 172 -23.94 -13.10 5.49
C ARG A 172 -22.66 -12.47 4.98
N LYS A 173 -22.73 -11.27 4.39
CA LYS A 173 -21.56 -10.59 3.87
C LYS A 173 -20.67 -10.09 5.00
N VAL A 174 -19.36 -10.21 4.78
CA VAL A 174 -18.31 -9.65 5.63
C VAL A 174 -17.48 -8.70 4.80
N TYR A 175 -17.27 -7.50 5.32
CA TYR A 175 -16.53 -6.43 4.66
C TYR A 175 -15.19 -6.19 5.34
N ILE A 176 -14.26 -5.61 4.62
CA ILE A 176 -12.95 -5.22 5.15
C ILE A 176 -12.94 -3.72 5.45
N ASN A 177 -12.63 -3.36 6.69
CA ASN A 177 -12.39 -1.97 7.11
C ASN A 177 -10.89 -1.67 7.18
N LYS A 178 -10.21 -1.85 6.05
CA LYS A 178 -8.74 -1.70 5.96
C LYS A 178 -8.30 -0.45 5.19
N MET A 179 -9.19 0.17 4.45
CA MET A 179 -8.89 1.36 3.66
C MET A 179 -9.74 2.51 4.19
N PRO A 180 -9.20 3.27 5.18
CA PRO A 180 -9.99 4.29 5.84
C PRO A 180 -10.29 5.45 4.89
N ALA A 181 -11.49 5.97 5.02
CA ALA A 181 -11.93 7.13 4.29
C ALA A 181 -11.16 8.39 4.72
N VAL A 182 -10.70 9.18 3.77
CA VAL A 182 -10.14 10.51 4.07
C VAL A 182 -11.29 11.42 4.54
N ASN A 183 -11.12 12.05 5.70
CA ASN A 183 -12.14 12.91 6.31
C ASN A 183 -13.55 12.26 6.45
N GLY A 184 -13.58 10.94 6.61
CA GLY A 184 -14.83 10.19 6.75
C GLY A 184 -15.60 9.93 5.46
N ASP A 185 -15.09 10.34 4.30
CA ASP A 185 -15.72 10.10 3.00
C ASP A 185 -15.06 8.90 2.30
N VAL A 186 -15.77 7.78 2.23
CA VAL A 186 -15.28 6.52 1.64
C VAL A 186 -14.94 6.61 0.16
N ARG A 187 -15.36 7.68 -0.54
CA ARG A 187 -14.96 7.91 -1.93
C ARG A 187 -13.47 8.20 -2.06
N TYR A 188 -12.85 8.63 -0.98
CA TYR A 188 -11.46 9.05 -0.93
C TYR A 188 -10.70 8.23 0.10
N SER A 189 -9.69 7.50 -0.34
CA SER A 189 -8.77 6.82 0.57
C SER A 189 -7.38 6.79 -0.04
N ASN A 190 -6.38 7.03 0.77
CA ASN A 190 -5.00 6.86 0.35
C ASN A 190 -4.72 5.40 -0.01
N VAL A 191 -3.82 5.20 -0.97
CA VAL A 191 -3.43 3.86 -1.41
C VAL A 191 -2.01 3.57 -0.94
N PRO A 192 -1.83 2.78 0.14
CA PRO A 192 -0.52 2.37 0.63
C PRO A 192 0.19 1.46 -0.39
N LEU A 193 1.39 1.82 -0.79
CA LEU A 193 2.19 1.07 -1.77
C LEU A 193 3.41 0.40 -1.17
N LEU A 194 4.07 1.04 -0.21
CA LEU A 194 5.30 0.54 0.41
C LEU A 194 5.19 0.64 1.93
N ARG A 195 5.42 -0.48 2.61
CA ARG A 195 5.31 -0.58 4.06
C ARG A 195 6.53 -1.28 4.66
N LEU A 196 6.89 -0.89 5.88
CA LEU A 196 8.00 -1.50 6.61
C LEU A 196 7.79 -3.00 6.86
N SER A 197 6.56 -3.45 7.07
CA SER A 197 6.25 -4.89 7.24
C SER A 197 6.68 -5.74 6.03
N GLU A 198 6.54 -5.22 4.81
CA GLU A 198 7.04 -5.88 3.60
C GLU A 198 8.57 -5.99 3.62
N VAL A 199 9.26 -4.95 4.07
CA VAL A 199 10.73 -4.96 4.19
C VAL A 199 11.20 -6.05 5.16
N TYR A 200 10.53 -6.19 6.32
CA TYR A 200 10.82 -7.28 7.27
C TYR A 200 10.58 -8.67 6.68
N LEU A 201 9.47 -8.85 5.96
CA LEU A 201 9.16 -10.13 5.31
C LEU A 201 10.19 -10.47 4.23
N SER A 202 10.58 -9.48 3.42
CA SER A 202 11.62 -9.65 2.39
C SER A 202 12.99 -9.96 2.99
N ALA A 203 13.31 -9.39 4.17
CA ALA A 203 14.55 -9.72 4.86
C ALA A 203 14.55 -11.13 5.48
N ALA A 204 13.37 -11.65 5.80
CA ALA A 204 13.23 -13.00 6.38
C ALA A 204 13.24 -14.10 5.31
N GLU A 205 12.84 -13.82 4.09
CA GLU A 205 12.88 -14.74 2.94
C GLU A 205 14.29 -14.94 2.40
#